data_882af6b64c569f2f78c2224883f27ae3
#
_entry.id   882af6b64c569f2f78c2224883f27ae3
#
_cell.length_a   1.000
_cell.length_b   1.000
_cell.length_c   1.000
_cell.angle_alpha   90.00
_cell.angle_beta   90.00
_cell.angle_gamma   90.00
#
_symmetry.space_group_name_H-M   'P 1'
#
loop_
_entity.id
_entity.type
_entity.pdbx_description
1 polymer ?
#
loop_
_entity_poly.entity_id
_entity_poly.type
_entity_poly.pdbx_seq_one_letter_code
_entity_poly.pdbx_strand_id
1 'polypeptide(L)'
;MKFFEVFIQSGAILAVVILYFQYILKHKALIKQIILSFIPTAVIGFFLYKMIKNVFFSSNMLIIDAIFVVGLLFIILEYLISKKKIILKHSLSSMTPIQAIVTGFVQALAVIPGVSRSGIVMFYLMSQGYKRDEA
;
A
#
# COMPACT_ATOMS: atom_id res chain seq x y z
N MET A 1 -12.49 13.61 -17.33
CA MET A 1 -12.40 13.15 -15.92
C MET A 1 -11.09 12.47 -15.58
N LYS A 2 -10.62 11.48 -16.32
CA LYS A 2 -9.35 10.76 -16.00
C LYS A 2 -8.10 11.65 -15.87
N PHE A 3 -7.99 12.73 -16.66
CA PHE A 3 -6.85 13.64 -16.59
C PHE A 3 -6.78 14.41 -15.27
N PHE A 4 -7.92 14.83 -14.75
CA PHE A 4 -8.02 15.54 -13.47
C PHE A 4 -7.66 14.63 -12.27
N GLU A 5 -8.08 13.38 -12.30
CA GLU A 5 -7.72 12.37 -11.29
C GLU A 5 -6.22 12.13 -11.25
N VAL A 6 -5.59 11.98 -12.42
CA VAL A 6 -4.13 11.80 -12.53
C VAL A 6 -3.39 13.04 -12.03
N PHE A 7 -3.89 14.23 -12.32
CA PHE A 7 -3.29 15.48 -11.89
C PHE A 7 -3.31 15.63 -10.36
N ILE A 8 -4.46 15.32 -9.71
CA ILE A 8 -4.58 15.33 -8.24
C ILE A 8 -3.65 14.30 -7.61
N GLN A 9 -3.59 13.08 -8.16
CA GLN A 9 -2.70 12.04 -7.67
C GLN A 9 -1.23 12.43 -7.80
N SER A 10 -0.86 13.08 -8.90
CA SER A 10 0.52 13.58 -9.11
C SER A 10 0.88 14.65 -8.08
N GLY A 11 -0.06 15.55 -7.75
CA GLY A 11 0.13 16.55 -6.70
C GLY A 11 0.32 15.93 -5.31
N ALA A 12 -0.48 14.92 -4.97
CA ALA A 12 -0.35 14.20 -3.72
C ALA A 12 0.99 13.45 -3.61
N ILE A 13 1.42 12.79 -4.69
CA ILE A 13 2.73 12.11 -4.74
C ILE A 13 3.86 13.12 -4.59
N LEU A 14 3.79 14.25 -5.27
CA LEU A 14 4.81 15.31 -5.17
C LEU A 14 4.90 15.86 -3.74
N ALA A 15 3.77 16.08 -3.07
CA ALA A 15 3.74 16.52 -1.68
C ALA A 15 4.45 15.52 -0.75
N VAL A 16 4.17 14.22 -0.90
CA VAL A 16 4.85 13.17 -0.14
C VAL A 16 6.35 13.15 -0.42
N VAL A 17 6.74 13.25 -1.68
CA VAL A 17 8.18 13.30 -2.05
C VAL A 17 8.87 14.49 -1.39
N ILE A 18 8.27 15.67 -1.42
CA ILE A 18 8.85 16.89 -0.81
C ILE A 18 8.98 16.72 0.72
N LEU A 19 7.93 16.26 1.39
CA LEU A 19 7.90 16.10 2.85
C LEU A 19 8.90 15.06 3.35
N TYR A 20 9.03 13.94 2.66
CA TYR A 20 9.87 12.82 3.09
C TYR A 20 11.22 12.75 2.39
N PHE A 21 11.54 13.69 1.50
CA PHE A 21 12.77 13.69 0.71
C PHE A 21 14.03 13.56 1.57
N GLN A 22 14.15 14.43 2.59
CA GLN A 22 15.30 14.40 3.50
C GLN A 22 15.37 13.13 4.34
N TYR A 23 14.21 12.60 4.75
CA TYR A 23 14.12 11.36 5.51
C TYR A 23 14.60 10.16 4.68
N ILE A 24 14.13 10.07 3.43
CA ILE A 24 14.51 8.99 2.51
C ILE A 24 16.00 9.04 2.19
N LEU A 25 16.55 10.23 1.92
CA LEU A 25 17.99 10.39 1.63
C LEU A 25 18.89 9.99 2.80
N LYS A 26 18.45 10.25 4.03
CA LYS A 26 19.19 9.84 5.25
C LYS A 26 19.18 8.32 5.46
N HIS A 27 18.14 7.63 5.00
CA HIS A 27 17.95 6.20 5.21
C HIS A 27 18.10 5.41 3.91
N LYS A 28 19.33 5.29 3.41
CA LYS A 28 19.62 4.60 2.14
C LYS A 28 19.09 3.15 2.07
N ALA A 29 18.97 2.47 3.22
CA ALA A 29 18.39 1.14 3.30
C ALA A 29 16.91 1.13 2.85
N LEU A 30 16.13 2.20 3.16
CA LEU A 30 14.74 2.33 2.75
C LEU A 30 14.60 2.43 1.23
N ILE A 31 15.54 3.10 0.56
CA ILE A 31 15.51 3.22 -0.91
C ILE A 31 15.58 1.83 -1.55
N LYS A 32 16.47 0.98 -1.05
CA LYS A 32 16.59 -0.41 -1.51
C LYS A 32 15.29 -1.19 -1.28
N GLN A 33 14.66 -1.03 -0.12
CA GLN A 33 13.40 -1.71 0.22
C GLN A 33 12.24 -1.22 -0.65
N ILE A 34 12.16 0.09 -0.92
CA ILE A 34 11.17 0.68 -1.83
C ILE A 34 11.33 0.09 -3.25
N ILE A 35 12.55 0.03 -3.76
CA ILE A 35 12.82 -0.56 -5.08
C ILE A 35 12.43 -2.04 -5.11
N LEU A 36 12.80 -2.80 -4.09
CA LEU A 36 12.47 -4.23 -3.99
C LEU A 36 10.95 -4.46 -3.92
N SER A 37 10.20 -3.61 -3.21
CA SER A 37 8.75 -3.71 -3.14
C SER A 37 8.07 -3.28 -4.45
N PHE A 38 8.69 -2.38 -5.21
CA PHE A 38 8.13 -1.92 -6.47
C PHE A 38 8.17 -2.98 -7.57
N ILE A 39 9.19 -3.85 -7.60
CA ILE A 39 9.36 -4.87 -8.64
C ILE A 39 8.15 -5.81 -8.77
N PRO A 40 7.69 -6.53 -7.71
CA PRO A 40 6.53 -7.39 -7.82
C PRO A 40 5.26 -6.62 -8.17
N THR A 41 5.09 -5.41 -7.64
CA THR A 41 3.96 -4.55 -7.98
C THR A 41 3.91 -4.19 -9.46
N ALA A 42 5.06 -3.81 -10.04
CA ALA A 42 5.16 -3.45 -11.46
C ALA A 42 4.88 -4.65 -12.36
N VAL A 43 5.46 -5.82 -12.03
CA VAL A 43 5.26 -7.06 -12.79
C VAL A 43 3.78 -7.47 -12.78
N ILE A 44 3.17 -7.56 -11.60
CA ILE A 44 1.76 -7.95 -11.47
C ILE A 44 0.85 -6.91 -12.14
N GLY A 45 1.10 -5.63 -11.92
CA GLY A 45 0.33 -4.55 -12.54
C GLY A 45 0.38 -4.60 -14.06
N PHE A 46 1.54 -4.88 -14.64
CA PHE A 46 1.70 -4.99 -16.09
C PHE A 46 0.91 -6.17 -16.67
N PHE A 47 1.05 -7.36 -16.07
CA PHE A 47 0.38 -8.56 -16.59
C PHE A 47 -1.12 -8.57 -16.33
N LEU A 48 -1.57 -8.11 -15.17
CA LEU A 48 -2.98 -8.14 -14.79
C LEU A 48 -3.78 -6.93 -15.27
N TYR A 49 -3.14 -5.87 -15.76
CA TYR A 49 -3.81 -4.63 -16.17
C TYR A 49 -4.98 -4.87 -17.15
N LYS A 50 -4.75 -5.67 -18.19
CA LYS A 50 -5.79 -5.96 -19.20
C LYS A 50 -6.97 -6.73 -18.62
N MET A 51 -6.69 -7.73 -17.77
CA MET A 51 -7.71 -8.55 -17.14
C MET A 51 -8.56 -7.74 -16.16
N ILE A 52 -7.92 -6.93 -15.34
CA ILE A 52 -8.57 -6.11 -14.33
C ILE A 52 -9.42 -5.02 -14.99
N LYS A 53 -8.90 -4.37 -16.04
CA LYS A 53 -9.66 -3.38 -16.80
C LYS A 53 -10.98 -3.93 -17.32
N ASN A 54 -10.99 -5.15 -17.85
CA ASN A 54 -12.17 -5.74 -18.43
C ASN A 54 -13.20 -6.22 -17.38
N VAL A 55 -12.73 -6.67 -16.21
CA VAL A 55 -13.60 -7.23 -15.16
C VAL A 55 -14.11 -6.17 -14.20
N PHE A 56 -13.21 -5.34 -13.65
CA PHE A 56 -13.57 -4.43 -12.55
C PHE A 56 -14.11 -3.08 -13.02
N PHE A 57 -13.72 -2.58 -14.19
CA PHE A 57 -14.27 -1.31 -14.69
C PHE A 57 -15.69 -1.44 -15.26
N SER A 58 -16.20 -2.66 -15.42
CA SER A 58 -17.56 -2.92 -15.87
C SER A 58 -18.60 -3.03 -14.74
N SER A 59 -18.18 -3.09 -13.47
CA SER A 59 -19.08 -3.29 -12.34
C SER A 59 -18.75 -2.37 -11.15
N ASN A 60 -19.61 -1.37 -10.92
CA ASN A 60 -19.51 -0.51 -9.75
C ASN A 60 -19.69 -1.29 -8.43
N MET A 61 -20.40 -2.40 -8.46
CA MET A 61 -20.64 -3.23 -7.28
C MET A 61 -19.36 -3.84 -6.76
N LEU A 62 -18.48 -4.35 -7.64
CA LEU A 62 -17.18 -4.90 -7.24
C LEU A 62 -16.27 -3.85 -6.58
N ILE A 63 -16.37 -2.59 -7.00
CA ILE A 63 -15.62 -1.49 -6.38
C ILE A 63 -16.13 -1.23 -4.96
N ILE A 64 -17.45 -1.20 -4.79
CA ILE A 64 -18.08 -1.00 -3.47
C ILE A 64 -17.71 -2.14 -2.53
N ASP A 65 -17.80 -3.38 -3.00
CA ASP A 65 -17.43 -4.57 -2.23
C ASP A 65 -15.96 -4.53 -1.80
N ALA A 66 -15.05 -4.13 -2.71
CA ALA A 66 -13.63 -4.00 -2.40
C ALA A 66 -13.38 -2.94 -1.31
N ILE A 67 -14.04 -1.78 -1.38
CA ILE A 67 -13.95 -0.73 -0.36
C ILE A 67 -14.46 -1.25 0.98
N PHE A 68 -15.62 -1.94 0.98
CA PHE A 68 -16.23 -2.49 2.19
C PHE A 68 -15.33 -3.53 2.85
N VAL A 69 -14.78 -4.47 2.07
CA VAL A 69 -13.87 -5.52 2.58
C VAL A 69 -12.61 -4.90 3.18
N VAL A 70 -11.98 -3.94 2.50
CA VAL A 70 -10.78 -3.26 3.02
C VAL A 70 -11.11 -2.50 4.31
N GLY A 71 -12.26 -1.80 4.36
CA GLY A 71 -12.72 -1.12 5.58
C GLY A 71 -12.92 -2.08 6.75
N LEU A 72 -13.55 -3.23 6.51
CA LEU A 72 -13.73 -4.26 7.53
C LEU A 72 -12.41 -4.82 8.04
N LEU A 73 -11.44 -5.06 7.14
CA LEU A 73 -10.09 -5.51 7.52
C LEU A 73 -9.40 -4.50 8.45
N PHE A 74 -9.55 -3.19 8.19
CA PHE A 74 -9.01 -2.16 9.08
C PHE A 74 -9.68 -2.17 10.46
N ILE A 75 -10.99 -2.33 10.53
CA ILE A 75 -11.72 -2.44 11.81
C ILE A 75 -11.20 -3.63 12.62
N ILE A 76 -11.02 -4.79 11.98
CA ILE A 76 -10.49 -5.98 12.63
C ILE A 76 -9.06 -5.74 13.11
N LEU A 77 -8.22 -5.12 12.29
CA LEU A 77 -6.83 -4.80 12.66
C LEU A 77 -6.78 -3.89 13.88
N GLU A 78 -7.56 -2.80 13.88
CA GLU A 78 -7.64 -1.88 15.02
C GLU A 78 -8.14 -2.57 16.29
N TYR A 79 -9.11 -3.45 16.18
CA TYR A 79 -9.57 -4.26 17.30
C TYR A 79 -8.46 -5.17 17.85
N LEU A 80 -7.67 -5.82 16.99
CA LEU A 80 -6.55 -6.65 17.41
C LEU A 80 -5.42 -5.83 18.08
N ILE A 81 -5.15 -4.63 17.58
CA ILE A 81 -4.18 -3.70 18.17
C ILE A 81 -4.69 -3.21 19.53
N SER A 82 -5.96 -2.82 19.64
CA SER A 82 -6.56 -2.35 20.91
C SER A 82 -6.55 -3.43 22.00
N LYS A 83 -6.71 -4.70 21.60
CA LYS A 83 -6.60 -5.85 22.50
C LYS A 83 -5.16 -6.30 22.76
N LYS A 84 -4.16 -5.53 22.30
CA LYS A 84 -2.72 -5.84 22.44
C LYS A 84 -2.31 -7.18 21.86
N LYS A 85 -3.12 -7.76 20.95
CA LYS A 85 -2.75 -8.98 20.21
C LYS A 85 -1.68 -8.69 19.14
N ILE A 86 -1.69 -7.48 18.60
CA ILE A 86 -0.64 -6.97 17.71
C ILE A 86 0.00 -5.76 18.41
N ILE A 87 1.31 -5.81 18.60
CA ILE A 87 2.07 -4.75 19.26
C ILE A 87 2.89 -4.03 18.18
N LEU A 88 2.61 -2.76 17.96
CA LEU A 88 3.30 -1.92 16.97
C LEU A 88 4.63 -1.41 17.55
N LYS A 89 5.71 -2.17 17.32
CA LYS A 89 7.05 -1.86 17.86
C LYS A 89 8.18 -1.84 16.83
N HIS A 90 7.94 -2.44 15.66
CA HIS A 90 8.95 -2.55 14.61
C HIS A 90 9.13 -1.22 13.87
N SER A 91 10.39 -0.84 13.63
CA SER A 91 10.73 0.29 12.75
C SER A 91 10.93 -0.19 11.32
N LEU A 92 10.59 0.63 10.33
CA LEU A 92 10.86 0.35 8.91
C LEU A 92 12.34 0.12 8.61
N SER A 93 13.24 0.71 9.41
CA SER A 93 14.69 0.49 9.28
C SER A 93 15.09 -0.96 9.52
N SER A 94 14.26 -1.73 10.25
CA SER A 94 14.48 -3.16 10.52
C SER A 94 13.85 -4.10 9.48
N MET A 95 13.22 -3.55 8.44
CA MET A 95 12.56 -4.32 7.39
C MET A 95 13.58 -5.17 6.61
N THR A 96 13.29 -6.44 6.48
CA THR A 96 14.11 -7.36 5.69
C THR A 96 13.78 -7.24 4.18
N PRO A 97 14.72 -7.61 3.28
CA PRO A 97 14.44 -7.64 1.83
C PRO A 97 13.24 -8.51 1.45
N ILE A 98 13.05 -9.63 2.17
CA ILE A 98 11.90 -10.53 1.94
C ILE A 98 10.60 -9.83 2.29
N GLN A 99 10.54 -9.14 3.42
CA GLN A 99 9.36 -8.37 3.82
C GLN A 99 9.06 -7.24 2.81
N ALA A 100 10.08 -6.59 2.27
CA ALA A 100 9.90 -5.59 1.21
C ALA A 100 9.27 -6.20 -0.05
N ILE A 101 9.74 -7.37 -0.49
CA ILE A 101 9.15 -8.10 -1.63
C ILE A 101 7.70 -8.48 -1.35
N VAL A 102 7.40 -9.02 -0.16
CA VAL A 102 6.03 -9.37 0.23
C VAL A 102 5.14 -8.13 0.28
N THR A 103 5.65 -7.00 0.78
CA THR A 103 4.94 -5.70 0.73
C THR A 103 4.58 -5.33 -0.71
N GLY A 104 5.47 -5.57 -1.66
CA GLY A 104 5.22 -5.35 -3.08
C GLY A 104 4.10 -6.23 -3.65
N PHE A 105 4.03 -7.50 -3.25
CA PHE A 105 2.92 -8.38 -3.61
C PHE A 105 1.59 -7.89 -3.01
N VAL A 106 1.60 -7.49 -1.75
CA VAL A 106 0.42 -6.92 -1.08
C VAL A 106 -0.01 -5.61 -1.78
N GLN A 107 0.95 -4.74 -2.10
CA GLN A 107 0.67 -3.51 -2.84
C GLN A 107 0.04 -3.77 -4.21
N ALA A 108 0.38 -4.87 -4.86
CA ALA A 108 -0.20 -5.23 -6.16
C ALA A 108 -1.72 -5.47 -6.08
N LEU A 109 -2.28 -5.80 -4.92
CA LEU A 109 -3.73 -5.89 -4.72
C LEU A 109 -4.43 -4.55 -4.98
N ALA A 110 -3.72 -3.43 -4.87
CA ALA A 110 -4.26 -2.10 -5.19
C ALA A 110 -4.47 -1.86 -6.71
N VAL A 111 -4.16 -2.82 -7.56
CA VAL A 111 -4.61 -2.82 -8.97
C VAL A 111 -6.12 -3.02 -9.05
N ILE A 112 -6.74 -3.63 -8.03
CA ILE A 112 -8.19 -3.78 -7.91
C ILE A 112 -8.78 -2.40 -7.58
N PRO A 113 -9.70 -1.86 -8.43
CA PRO A 113 -10.38 -0.61 -8.15
C PRO A 113 -11.16 -0.68 -6.82
N GLY A 114 -11.05 0.36 -6.00
CA GLY A 114 -11.63 0.39 -4.65
C GLY A 114 -10.64 0.01 -3.56
N VAL A 115 -9.54 -0.69 -3.86
CA VAL A 115 -8.46 -0.95 -2.90
C VAL A 115 -7.52 0.25 -2.85
N SER A 116 -7.46 0.92 -1.71
CA SER A 116 -6.50 2.00 -1.49
C SER A 116 -5.08 1.44 -1.46
N ARG A 117 -4.20 1.95 -2.33
CA ARG A 117 -2.79 1.52 -2.40
C ARG A 117 -2.07 1.76 -1.08
N SER A 118 -2.14 2.97 -0.56
CA SER A 118 -1.54 3.31 0.75
C SER A 118 -2.21 2.52 1.87
N GLY A 119 -3.53 2.37 1.82
CA GLY A 119 -4.29 1.60 2.81
C GLY A 119 -3.80 0.16 2.91
N ILE A 120 -3.73 -0.58 1.81
CA ILE A 120 -3.36 -2.01 1.87
C ILE A 120 -1.91 -2.22 2.33
N VAL A 121 -0.99 -1.32 1.97
CA VAL A 121 0.40 -1.36 2.45
C VAL A 121 0.45 -1.06 3.95
N MET A 122 -0.22 -0.02 4.41
CA MET A 122 -0.32 0.33 5.84
C MET A 122 -0.95 -0.82 6.64
N PHE A 123 -2.04 -1.41 6.16
CA PHE A 123 -2.68 -2.58 6.77
C PHE A 123 -1.69 -3.72 6.95
N TYR A 124 -0.95 -4.08 5.91
CA TYR A 124 0.03 -5.16 5.95
C TYR A 124 1.15 -4.85 6.94
N LEU A 125 1.77 -3.67 6.86
CA LEU A 125 2.87 -3.30 7.75
C LEU A 125 2.44 -3.27 9.21
N MET A 126 1.29 -2.68 9.53
CA MET A 126 0.74 -2.69 10.89
C MET A 126 0.40 -4.10 11.37
N SER A 127 -0.10 -4.99 10.50
CA SER A 127 -0.34 -6.39 10.86
C SER A 127 0.95 -7.14 11.22
N GLN A 128 2.08 -6.74 10.65
CA GLN A 128 3.42 -7.25 10.99
C GLN A 128 4.04 -6.55 12.22
N GLY A 129 3.32 -5.63 12.86
CA GLY A 129 3.76 -4.92 14.06
C GLY A 129 4.66 -3.72 13.80
N TYR A 130 4.67 -3.17 12.58
CA TYR A 130 5.36 -1.91 12.30
C TYR A 130 4.59 -0.74 12.90
N LYS A 131 5.32 0.29 13.34
CA LYS A 131 4.73 1.51 13.92
C LYS A 131 3.87 2.23 12.89
N ARG A 132 2.76 2.80 13.37
CA ARG A 132 1.76 3.47 12.53
C ARG A 132 2.32 4.69 11.79
N ASP A 133 3.18 5.44 12.44
CA ASP A 133 3.83 6.64 11.90
C ASP A 133 4.88 6.34 10.84
N GLU A 134 5.37 5.09 10.81
CA GLU A 134 6.33 4.64 9.82
C GLU A 134 5.69 3.76 8.72
N ALA A 135 4.50 3.18 8.95
CA ALA A 135 3.78 2.32 8.02
C ALA A 135 3.01 3.12 6.96
#